data_5ecf18b7db2b8b327f0c865354adda43
#
_entry.id   5ecf18b7db2b8b327f0c865354adda43
#
_cell.length_a   1.000
_cell.length_b   1.000
_cell.length_c   1.000
_cell.angle_alpha   90.00
_cell.angle_beta   90.00
_cell.angle_gamma   90.00
#
_symmetry.space_group_name_H-M   'P 1'
#
loop_
_entity.id
_entity.type
_entity.pdbx_description
1 polymer ?
#
loop_
_entity_poly.entity_id
_entity_poly.type
_entity_poly.pdbx_seq_one_letter_code
_entity_poly.pdbx_strand_id
1 'polypeptide(L)'
;FLVNIVLALVWGAVTTSFAPGNLLFGFVLGFFSLWLVRDRFNPRNFNRPGRALALAGLFLLELLLSAFRVARDTLRPNMTFRPAIIALPLEVQKEGEIMLLANLISLTPGTLSVDVSTDRSTLYIHAMDVDDPDALRQEIRDGFERRILDVME
;
A
#
# COMPACT_ATOMS: atom_id res chain seq x y z
N PHE A 1 19.63 -8.73 9.15
CA PHE A 1 19.64 -10.21 9.10
C PHE A 1 18.28 -10.74 8.68
N LEU A 2 17.19 -10.37 9.39
CA LEU A 2 15.82 -10.86 9.11
C LEU A 2 15.38 -10.54 7.66
N VAL A 3 15.58 -9.31 7.21
CA VAL A 3 15.28 -8.89 5.83
C VAL A 3 16.02 -9.73 4.80
N ASN A 4 17.26 -10.11 5.09
CA ASN A 4 18.05 -10.94 4.19
C ASN A 4 17.52 -12.38 4.08
N ILE A 5 17.01 -12.94 5.19
CA ILE A 5 16.31 -14.24 5.17
C ILE A 5 15.05 -14.15 4.31
N VAL A 6 14.24 -13.09 4.47
CA VAL A 6 13.05 -12.88 3.66
C VAL A 6 13.40 -12.77 2.18
N LEU A 7 14.45 -12.02 1.83
CA LEU A 7 14.92 -11.91 0.43
C LEU A 7 15.38 -13.27 -0.12
N ALA A 8 16.06 -14.10 0.67
CA ALA A 8 16.45 -15.45 0.26
C ALA A 8 15.22 -16.36 0.00
N LEU A 9 14.18 -16.26 0.84
CA LEU A 9 12.94 -17.01 0.65
C LEU A 9 12.17 -16.51 -0.58
N VAL A 10 12.10 -15.20 -0.80
CA VAL A 10 11.50 -14.60 -2.02
C VAL A 10 12.25 -15.08 -3.26
N TRP A 11 13.58 -15.11 -3.23
CA TRP A 11 14.40 -15.66 -4.31
C TRP A 11 14.07 -17.13 -4.59
N GLY A 12 13.96 -17.96 -3.54
CA GLY A 12 13.56 -19.36 -3.63
C GLY A 12 12.17 -19.52 -4.26
N ALA A 13 11.22 -18.66 -3.91
CA ALA A 13 9.87 -18.66 -4.48
C ALA A 13 9.87 -18.23 -5.95
N VAL A 14 10.61 -17.19 -6.32
CA VAL A 14 10.72 -16.69 -7.71
C VAL A 14 11.40 -17.73 -8.62
N THR A 15 12.44 -18.39 -8.10
CA THR A 15 13.16 -19.45 -8.85
C THR A 15 12.50 -20.83 -8.74
N THR A 16 11.37 -20.91 -8.02
CA THR A 16 10.64 -22.17 -7.75
C THR A 16 11.50 -23.29 -7.17
N SER A 17 12.61 -22.95 -6.49
CA SER A 17 13.56 -23.89 -5.94
C SER A 17 14.01 -23.47 -4.54
N PHE A 18 13.66 -24.28 -3.55
CA PHE A 18 14.08 -24.11 -2.15
C PHE A 18 15.29 -25.00 -1.79
N ALA A 19 16.06 -25.44 -2.80
CA ALA A 19 17.31 -26.18 -2.56
C ALA A 19 18.28 -25.32 -1.73
N PRO A 20 19.04 -25.92 -0.78
CA PRO A 20 19.94 -25.17 0.12
C PRO A 20 20.94 -24.26 -0.62
N GLY A 21 21.46 -24.71 -1.77
CA GLY A 21 22.37 -23.91 -2.60
C GLY A 21 21.69 -22.68 -3.22
N ASN A 22 20.43 -22.80 -3.64
CA ASN A 22 19.66 -21.71 -4.22
C ASN A 22 19.27 -20.68 -3.14
N LEU A 23 18.90 -21.13 -1.96
CA LEU A 23 18.64 -20.25 -0.81
C LEU A 23 19.90 -19.52 -0.35
N LEU A 24 21.04 -20.21 -0.33
CA LEU A 24 22.33 -19.57 -0.02
C LEU A 24 22.68 -18.50 -1.06
N PHE A 25 22.48 -18.78 -2.34
CA PHE A 25 22.68 -17.81 -3.41
C PHE A 25 21.77 -16.60 -3.24
N GLY A 26 20.46 -16.81 -2.98
CA GLY A 26 19.52 -15.74 -2.68
C GLY A 26 19.90 -14.93 -1.44
N PHE A 27 20.45 -15.58 -0.41
CA PHE A 27 20.95 -14.91 0.79
C PHE A 27 22.16 -14.02 0.48
N VAL A 28 23.12 -14.50 -0.30
CA VAL A 28 24.30 -13.72 -0.72
C VAL A 28 23.90 -12.54 -1.59
N LEU A 29 23.00 -12.74 -2.56
CA LEU A 29 22.45 -11.65 -3.38
C LEU A 29 21.73 -10.59 -2.54
N GLY A 30 20.89 -11.03 -1.62
CA GLY A 30 20.20 -10.16 -0.67
C GLY A 30 21.18 -9.36 0.19
N PHE A 31 22.24 -9.99 0.68
CA PHE A 31 23.29 -9.33 1.45
C PHE A 31 24.01 -8.24 0.64
N PHE A 32 24.39 -8.54 -0.60
CA PHE A 32 25.02 -7.56 -1.49
C PHE A 32 24.07 -6.40 -1.83
N SER A 33 22.83 -6.68 -2.10
CA SER A 33 21.80 -5.66 -2.37
C SER A 33 21.61 -4.73 -1.18
N LEU A 34 21.48 -5.28 0.03
CA LEU A 34 21.37 -4.51 1.27
C LEU A 34 22.64 -3.72 1.58
N TRP A 35 23.82 -4.30 1.30
CA TRP A 35 25.10 -3.61 1.47
C TRP A 35 25.27 -2.42 0.52
N LEU A 36 24.84 -2.57 -0.74
CA LEU A 36 24.89 -1.50 -1.73
C LEU A 36 23.96 -0.33 -1.38
N VAL A 37 22.83 -0.63 -0.76
CA VAL A 37 21.78 0.37 -0.39
C VAL A 37 21.96 0.89 1.05
N ARG A 38 22.88 0.31 1.84
CA ARG A 38 23.06 0.61 3.29
C ARG A 38 23.22 2.10 3.59
N ASP A 39 23.92 2.86 2.72
CA ASP A 39 24.20 4.28 2.93
C ASP A 39 22.97 5.16 2.75
N ARG A 40 21.89 4.63 2.16
CA ARG A 40 20.58 5.26 2.05
C ARG A 40 19.70 5.00 3.27
N PHE A 41 20.00 3.97 4.07
CA PHE A 41 19.29 3.66 5.31
C PHE A 41 19.93 4.41 6.49
N ASN A 42 19.40 5.59 6.80
CA ASN A 42 19.82 6.37 7.96
C ASN A 42 19.47 5.61 9.25
N PRO A 43 20.41 5.38 10.20
CA PRO A 43 20.16 4.64 11.44
C PRO A 43 19.13 5.28 12.38
N ARG A 44 18.73 6.54 12.14
CA ARG A 44 17.66 7.22 12.89
C ARG A 44 16.25 6.64 12.63
N ASN A 45 16.10 5.72 11.67
CA ASN A 45 14.82 5.17 11.25
C ASN A 45 14.61 3.70 11.65
N PHE A 46 15.10 3.29 12.81
CA PHE A 46 14.99 1.90 13.29
C PHE A 46 13.52 1.41 13.44
N ASN A 47 12.57 2.32 13.56
CA ASN A 47 11.12 1.99 13.65
C ASN A 47 10.41 1.91 12.28
N ARG A 48 11.08 2.26 11.16
CA ARG A 48 10.45 2.19 9.82
C ARG A 48 9.99 0.80 9.40
N PRO A 49 10.75 -0.30 9.59
CA PRO A 49 10.26 -1.62 9.20
C PRO A 49 9.01 -2.04 9.99
N GLY A 50 8.91 -1.69 11.27
CA GLY A 50 7.71 -1.96 12.06
C GLY A 50 6.49 -1.17 11.58
N ARG A 51 6.67 0.11 11.24
CA ARG A 51 5.61 0.96 10.67
C ARG A 51 5.20 0.49 9.28
N ALA A 52 6.16 0.10 8.43
CA ALA A 52 5.88 -0.45 7.11
C ALA A 52 5.11 -1.79 7.19
N LEU A 53 5.47 -2.67 8.15
CA LEU A 53 4.72 -3.90 8.40
C LEU A 53 3.31 -3.61 8.95
N ALA A 54 3.16 -2.60 9.80
CA ALA A 54 1.85 -2.18 10.30
C ALA A 54 0.97 -1.63 9.16
N LEU A 55 1.54 -0.82 8.26
CA LEU A 55 0.85 -0.32 7.07
C LEU A 55 0.44 -1.47 6.13
N ALA A 56 1.34 -2.41 5.86
CA ALA A 56 1.06 -3.58 5.04
C ALA A 56 -0.04 -4.46 5.69
N GLY A 57 0.02 -4.67 7.00
CA GLY A 57 -1.01 -5.41 7.74
C GLY A 57 -2.38 -4.74 7.69
N LEU A 58 -2.42 -3.42 7.85
CA LEU A 58 -3.64 -2.65 7.69
C LEU A 58 -4.18 -2.77 6.26
N PHE A 59 -3.32 -2.59 5.25
CA PHE A 59 -3.72 -2.72 3.86
C PHE A 59 -4.32 -4.09 3.56
N LEU A 60 -3.70 -5.18 4.02
CA LEU A 60 -4.25 -6.53 3.87
C LEU A 60 -5.59 -6.70 4.57
N LEU A 61 -5.75 -6.14 5.76
CA LEU A 61 -7.03 -6.18 6.47
C LEU A 61 -8.11 -5.42 5.70
N GLU A 62 -7.83 -4.19 5.26
CA GLU A 62 -8.76 -3.39 4.46
C GLU A 62 -9.12 -4.06 3.14
N LEU A 63 -8.13 -4.67 2.47
CA LEU A 63 -8.35 -5.43 1.25
C LEU A 63 -9.32 -6.60 1.48
N LEU A 64 -9.13 -7.39 2.54
CA LEU A 64 -10.01 -8.51 2.89
C LEU A 64 -11.42 -8.04 3.24
N LEU A 65 -11.54 -7.02 4.08
CA LEU A 65 -12.83 -6.47 4.48
C LEU A 65 -13.58 -5.86 3.29
N SER A 66 -12.87 -5.17 2.40
CA SER A 66 -13.41 -4.57 1.20
C SER A 66 -13.84 -5.65 0.18
N ALA A 67 -13.02 -6.68 -0.03
CA ALA A 67 -13.38 -7.81 -0.88
C ALA A 67 -14.63 -8.54 -0.37
N PHE A 68 -14.76 -8.70 0.96
CA PHE A 68 -15.95 -9.28 1.56
C PHE A 68 -17.20 -8.40 1.37
N ARG A 69 -17.06 -7.07 1.53
CA ARG A 69 -18.15 -6.12 1.25
C ARG A 69 -18.63 -6.24 -0.19
N VAL A 70 -17.72 -6.20 -1.17
CA VAL A 70 -18.05 -6.33 -2.59
C VAL A 70 -18.72 -7.67 -2.90
N ALA A 71 -18.19 -8.78 -2.37
CA ALA A 71 -18.79 -10.09 -2.53
C ALA A 71 -20.23 -10.15 -1.97
N ARG A 72 -20.43 -9.60 -0.77
CA ARG A 72 -21.78 -9.51 -0.16
C ARG A 72 -22.72 -8.66 -1.00
N ASP A 73 -22.25 -7.52 -1.50
CA ASP A 73 -23.10 -6.59 -2.27
C ASP A 73 -23.41 -7.15 -3.66
N THR A 74 -22.49 -7.90 -4.28
CA THR A 74 -22.74 -8.63 -5.53
C THR A 74 -23.81 -9.73 -5.39
N LEU A 75 -23.96 -10.31 -4.20
CA LEU A 75 -24.98 -11.32 -3.92
C LEU A 75 -26.36 -10.72 -3.57
N ARG A 76 -26.47 -9.41 -3.42
CA ARG A 76 -27.75 -8.74 -3.17
C ARG A 76 -28.55 -8.58 -4.45
N PRO A 77 -29.87 -8.90 -4.47
CA PRO A 77 -30.69 -8.81 -5.67
C PRO A 77 -30.98 -7.36 -6.13
N ASN A 78 -30.80 -6.37 -5.24
CA ASN A 78 -31.00 -4.94 -5.55
C ASN A 78 -29.68 -4.19 -5.32
N MET A 79 -28.88 -4.04 -6.37
CA MET A 79 -27.69 -3.22 -6.34
C MET A 79 -28.04 -1.76 -6.63
N THR A 80 -28.07 -0.93 -5.61
CA THR A 80 -28.16 0.53 -5.73
C THR A 80 -26.79 1.12 -5.41
N PHE A 81 -25.90 1.16 -6.41
CA PHE A 81 -24.64 1.87 -6.28
C PHE A 81 -24.84 3.37 -6.53
N ARG A 82 -24.13 4.19 -5.77
CA ARG A 82 -24.03 5.63 -5.96
C ARG A 82 -22.60 6.00 -6.30
N PRO A 83 -22.18 5.77 -7.56
CA PRO A 83 -20.80 6.08 -7.95
C PRO A 83 -20.56 7.58 -7.91
N ALA A 84 -19.39 7.97 -7.41
CA ALA A 84 -18.97 9.36 -7.36
C ALA A 84 -17.48 9.51 -7.66
N ILE A 85 -17.11 10.69 -8.18
CA ILE A 85 -15.72 11.14 -8.21
C ILE A 85 -15.52 12.11 -7.06
N ILE A 86 -14.55 11.80 -6.22
CA ILE A 86 -14.24 12.57 -5.01
C ILE A 86 -12.87 13.23 -5.18
N ALA A 87 -12.81 14.52 -4.91
CA ALA A 87 -11.57 15.25 -4.78
C ALA A 87 -11.07 15.11 -3.34
N LEU A 88 -9.93 14.46 -3.15
CA LEU A 88 -9.22 14.33 -1.87
C LEU A 88 -8.10 15.36 -1.81
N PRO A 89 -8.17 16.41 -0.98
CA PRO A 89 -7.04 17.28 -0.73
C PRO A 89 -5.92 16.49 -0.04
N LEU A 90 -4.70 16.54 -0.60
CA LEU A 90 -3.56 15.77 -0.16
C LEU A 90 -2.79 16.49 0.95
N GLU A 91 -2.40 15.77 2.00
CA GLU A 91 -1.42 16.18 3.01
C GLU A 91 -0.01 15.69 2.62
N VAL A 92 0.09 14.56 1.91
CA VAL A 92 1.34 14.06 1.31
C VAL A 92 1.82 14.97 0.19
N GLN A 93 3.14 15.27 0.13
CA GLN A 93 3.71 16.22 -0.82
C GLN A 93 4.71 15.59 -1.79
N LYS A 94 5.41 14.53 -1.35
CA LYS A 94 6.41 13.88 -2.19
C LYS A 94 5.75 12.97 -3.22
N GLU A 95 6.28 12.97 -4.41
CA GLU A 95 5.77 12.18 -5.54
C GLU A 95 5.63 10.68 -5.21
N GLY A 96 6.61 10.12 -4.49
CA GLY A 96 6.56 8.73 -4.04
C GLY A 96 5.46 8.45 -3.02
N GLU A 97 5.14 9.41 -2.15
CA GLU A 97 4.05 9.30 -1.17
C GLU A 97 2.68 9.34 -1.87
N ILE A 98 2.51 10.28 -2.81
CA ILE A 98 1.29 10.41 -3.63
C ILE A 98 1.07 9.13 -4.45
N MET A 99 2.13 8.61 -5.08
CA MET A 99 2.07 7.38 -5.87
C MET A 99 1.70 6.18 -4.99
N LEU A 100 2.27 6.07 -3.79
CA LEU A 100 1.95 5.00 -2.86
C LEU A 100 0.49 5.08 -2.40
N LEU A 101 0.01 6.27 -2.04
CA LEU A 101 -1.38 6.50 -1.64
C LEU A 101 -2.34 6.13 -2.78
N ALA A 102 -2.08 6.61 -4.00
CA ALA A 102 -2.91 6.33 -5.17
C ALA A 102 -2.98 4.81 -5.47
N ASN A 103 -1.86 4.10 -5.33
CA ASN A 103 -1.84 2.65 -5.51
C ASN A 103 -2.61 1.92 -4.40
N LEU A 104 -2.42 2.28 -3.14
CA LEU A 104 -3.16 1.67 -2.02
C LEU A 104 -4.67 1.83 -2.18
N ILE A 105 -5.13 3.03 -2.57
CA ILE A 105 -6.55 3.29 -2.85
C ILE A 105 -7.05 2.43 -4.03
N SER A 106 -6.28 2.37 -5.13
CA SER A 106 -6.68 1.60 -6.32
C SER A 106 -6.69 0.09 -6.11
N LEU A 107 -5.90 -0.41 -5.16
CA LEU A 107 -5.88 -1.82 -4.78
C LEU A 107 -7.02 -2.20 -3.83
N THR A 108 -7.70 -1.22 -3.22
CA THR A 108 -8.91 -1.50 -2.42
C THR A 108 -10.12 -1.65 -3.34
N PRO A 109 -10.90 -2.77 -3.23
CA PRO A 109 -12.08 -2.98 -4.07
C PRO A 109 -13.11 -1.87 -3.90
N GLY A 110 -13.62 -1.37 -5.02
CA GLY A 110 -14.64 -0.33 -5.05
C GLY A 110 -14.10 1.11 -5.14
N THR A 111 -12.78 1.29 -5.13
CA THR A 111 -12.14 2.60 -5.33
C THR A 111 -11.06 2.56 -6.39
N LEU A 112 -10.86 3.66 -7.08
CA LEU A 112 -9.86 3.82 -8.13
C LEU A 112 -9.32 5.25 -8.11
N SER A 113 -8.02 5.42 -7.98
CA SER A 113 -7.37 6.71 -8.20
C SER A 113 -7.35 7.02 -9.70
N VAL A 114 -7.97 8.14 -10.08
CA VAL A 114 -8.19 8.51 -11.50
C VAL A 114 -7.14 9.47 -11.99
N ASP A 115 -6.86 10.52 -11.21
CA ASP A 115 -5.94 11.58 -11.62
C ASP A 115 -5.42 12.36 -10.40
N VAL A 116 -4.29 13.06 -10.59
CA VAL A 116 -3.73 14.01 -9.62
C VAL A 116 -3.72 15.40 -10.24
N SER A 117 -4.15 16.41 -9.49
CA SER A 117 -4.13 17.79 -9.97
C SER A 117 -2.71 18.21 -10.36
N THR A 118 -2.60 19.13 -11.31
CA THR A 118 -1.31 19.62 -11.85
C THR A 118 -0.40 20.21 -10.78
N ASP A 119 -0.99 20.82 -9.75
CA ASP A 119 -0.30 21.37 -8.57
C ASP A 119 -0.01 20.33 -7.49
N ARG A 120 -0.43 19.04 -7.71
CA ARG A 120 -0.27 17.91 -6.79
C ARG A 120 -0.94 18.11 -5.42
N SER A 121 -1.93 18.99 -5.34
CA SER A 121 -2.65 19.26 -4.10
C SER A 121 -3.87 18.39 -3.89
N THR A 122 -4.35 17.73 -4.96
CA THR A 122 -5.62 17.00 -4.96
C THR A 122 -5.52 15.70 -5.73
N LEU A 123 -5.98 14.60 -5.13
CA LEU A 123 -6.15 13.30 -5.79
C LEU A 123 -7.64 13.10 -6.09
N TYR A 124 -7.95 12.78 -7.36
CA TYR A 124 -9.29 12.43 -7.79
C TYR A 124 -9.49 10.93 -7.71
N ILE A 125 -10.53 10.52 -6.99
CA ILE A 125 -10.82 9.12 -6.70
C ILE A 125 -12.23 8.80 -7.21
N HIS A 126 -12.35 7.79 -8.05
CA HIS A 126 -13.63 7.19 -8.36
C HIS A 126 -13.98 6.16 -7.29
N ALA A 127 -15.15 6.28 -6.68
CA ALA A 127 -15.67 5.30 -5.75
C ALA A 127 -17.03 4.76 -6.24
N MET A 128 -17.20 3.45 -6.11
CA MET A 128 -18.33 2.71 -6.67
C MET A 128 -19.62 2.95 -5.90
N ASP A 129 -19.50 3.22 -4.59
CA ASP A 129 -20.65 3.51 -3.72
C ASP A 129 -20.24 4.52 -2.65
N VAL A 130 -20.91 5.67 -2.63
CA VAL A 130 -20.61 6.78 -1.73
C VAL A 130 -21.90 7.33 -1.15
N ASP A 131 -22.11 7.06 0.13
CA ASP A 131 -23.20 7.68 0.88
C ASP A 131 -22.81 9.07 1.38
N ASP A 132 -21.60 9.24 1.89
CA ASP A 132 -21.04 10.49 2.40
C ASP A 132 -19.61 10.70 1.88
N PRO A 133 -19.38 11.67 0.98
CA PRO A 133 -18.06 12.00 0.46
C PRO A 133 -17.07 12.45 1.52
N ASP A 134 -17.51 13.14 2.57
CA ASP A 134 -16.63 13.65 3.61
C ASP A 134 -16.18 12.52 4.55
N ALA A 135 -17.06 11.58 4.85
CA ALA A 135 -16.73 10.39 5.60
C ALA A 135 -15.66 9.54 4.86
N LEU A 136 -15.80 9.38 3.53
CA LEU A 136 -14.81 8.64 2.73
C LEU A 136 -13.45 9.36 2.68
N ARG A 137 -13.44 10.70 2.55
CA ARG A 137 -12.18 11.47 2.62
C ARG A 137 -11.46 11.26 3.96
N GLN A 138 -12.24 11.28 5.05
CA GLN A 138 -11.69 11.07 6.39
C GLN A 138 -11.15 9.65 6.58
N GLU A 139 -11.86 8.64 6.09
CA GLU A 139 -11.43 7.24 6.14
C GLU A 139 -10.10 7.03 5.40
N ILE A 140 -9.95 7.59 4.21
CA ILE A 140 -8.69 7.50 3.42
C ILE A 140 -7.57 8.24 4.13
N ARG A 141 -7.82 9.43 4.66
CA ARG A 141 -6.84 10.25 5.38
C ARG A 141 -6.33 9.53 6.62
N ASP A 142 -7.21 9.06 7.49
CA ASP A 142 -6.84 8.40 8.73
C ASP A 142 -6.32 6.96 8.51
N GLY A 143 -6.85 6.28 7.48
CA GLY A 143 -6.47 4.92 7.14
C GLY A 143 -5.11 4.81 6.45
N PHE A 144 -4.89 5.56 5.39
CA PHE A 144 -3.71 5.42 4.54
C PHE A 144 -2.76 6.62 4.60
N GLU A 145 -3.25 7.83 4.38
CA GLU A 145 -2.41 9.01 4.17
C GLU A 145 -1.54 9.31 5.41
N ARG A 146 -2.15 9.36 6.59
CA ARG A 146 -1.44 9.61 7.85
C ARG A 146 -0.37 8.56 8.14
N ARG A 147 -0.65 7.29 7.82
CA ARG A 147 0.31 6.19 8.02
C ARG A 147 1.45 6.19 7.00
N ILE A 148 1.19 6.67 5.78
CA ILE A 148 2.25 6.89 4.78
C ILE A 148 3.21 7.95 5.29
N LEU A 149 2.69 9.07 5.81
CA LEU A 149 3.51 10.13 6.42
C LEU A 149 4.37 9.57 7.57
N ASP A 150 3.76 8.79 8.48
CA ASP A 150 4.48 8.17 9.60
C ASP A 150 5.62 7.22 9.17
N VAL A 151 5.49 6.56 8.02
CA VAL A 151 6.50 5.61 7.51
C VAL A 151 7.60 6.32 6.74
N MET A 152 7.26 7.42 6.03
CA MET A 152 8.17 8.11 5.11
C MET A 152 8.95 9.27 5.78
N GLU A 153 8.51 9.76 6.96
CA GLU A 153 9.26 10.66 7.84
C GLU A 153 10.36 9.93 8.62
#